data_67869c75b0a4ea6fa7f45ae8db38eb23
#
_entry.id   67869c75b0a4ea6fa7f45ae8db38eb23
#
_cell.length_a   1.000
_cell.length_b   1.000
_cell.length_c   1.000
_cell.angle_alpha   90.00
_cell.angle_beta   90.00
_cell.angle_gamma   90.00
#
_symmetry.space_group_name_H-M   'P 1'
#
loop_
_entity.id
_entity.type
_entity.pdbx_description
1 polymer ?
#
loop_
_entity_poly.entity_id
_entity_poly.type
_entity_poly.pdbx_seq_one_letter_code
_entity_poly.pdbx_strand_id
1 'polypeptide(L)'
;MPPARGWRRARKPLIGLLVCLLLLCAAALTGVLWLQAKVESNIQRLPDTFTGLTDRPDKPTSGSAADAMNILVLGTDTRSDAPTTGAEAPGWEPGQARSDTMLLVHLDGDRDSASVISIPRDSWVDIPGHGKGKVNWAYSFGGPNLTVETVEKMTDVRIDHLTVIDWDGFKALTDAIGGVDIDIPKTVYDSARDVRWEAGRHHLNGEEALLYVRQRYGLQDGDLDRVARQQAFLRTLLKQTLEQELRKNPDQVLDLLSLFSKHASVDDDWSTTQMAKLAASLRNLRTDDISYLTVPTDGTGMVGDQSVVRLDPSRDRDLWRAVREDRMGDWAEDNQDLLTPDVVR
;
A
#
# COMPACT_ATOMS: atom_id res chain seq x y z
N MET A 1 11.13 -74.59 9.78
CA MET A 1 10.75 -73.14 9.83
C MET A 1 10.81 -72.57 8.42
N PRO A 2 9.68 -72.20 7.79
CA PRO A 2 9.73 -71.57 6.48
C PRO A 2 10.03 -70.09 6.62
N PRO A 3 10.80 -69.44 5.71
CA PRO A 3 11.19 -68.08 5.80
C PRO A 3 10.05 -67.08 5.42
N ALA A 4 9.95 -65.98 6.15
CA ALA A 4 8.94 -64.95 6.00
C ALA A 4 8.96 -64.32 4.60
N ARG A 5 8.01 -64.69 3.74
CA ARG A 5 7.86 -64.24 2.34
C ARG A 5 7.00 -62.99 2.19
N GLY A 6 6.55 -62.37 3.31
CA GLY A 6 5.60 -61.25 3.29
C GLY A 6 6.22 -59.85 3.11
N TRP A 7 7.47 -59.62 3.49
CA TRP A 7 8.03 -58.23 3.64
C TRP A 7 8.54 -57.63 2.33
N ARG A 8 8.79 -58.39 1.30
CA ARG A 8 9.22 -57.91 -0.01
C ARG A 8 8.08 -57.37 -0.90
N ARG A 9 6.82 -57.81 -0.68
CA ARG A 9 5.67 -57.35 -1.49
C ARG A 9 5.12 -56.02 -1.07
N ALA A 10 5.28 -55.58 0.19
CA ALA A 10 4.82 -54.31 0.72
C ALA A 10 5.79 -53.13 0.41
N ARG A 11 7.05 -53.44 0.08
CA ARG A 11 8.07 -52.39 -0.22
C ARG A 11 7.85 -51.69 -1.57
N LYS A 12 7.35 -52.38 -2.57
CA LYS A 12 7.11 -51.80 -3.93
C LYS A 12 6.06 -50.71 -3.95
N PRO A 13 4.87 -50.85 -3.36
CA PRO A 13 3.88 -49.76 -3.31
C PRO A 13 4.34 -48.64 -2.42
N LEU A 14 5.09 -48.86 -1.34
CA LEU A 14 5.64 -47.83 -0.48
C LEU A 14 6.70 -46.97 -1.18
N ILE A 15 7.58 -47.62 -1.98
CA ILE A 15 8.56 -46.89 -2.82
C ILE A 15 7.83 -46.10 -3.91
N GLY A 16 6.79 -46.67 -4.54
CA GLY A 16 5.96 -45.93 -5.51
C GLY A 16 5.30 -44.69 -4.91
N LEU A 17 4.72 -44.82 -3.71
CA LEU A 17 4.13 -43.71 -2.99
C LEU A 17 5.17 -42.64 -2.63
N LEU A 18 6.36 -43.04 -2.16
CA LEU A 18 7.45 -42.12 -1.85
C LEU A 18 7.94 -41.38 -3.09
N VAL A 19 8.07 -42.05 -4.22
CA VAL A 19 8.46 -41.44 -5.51
C VAL A 19 7.38 -40.47 -5.99
N CYS A 20 6.10 -40.85 -5.90
CA CYS A 20 5.00 -39.89 -6.21
C CYS A 20 5.01 -38.68 -5.31
N LEU A 21 5.23 -38.85 -4.01
CA LEU A 21 5.33 -37.74 -3.06
C LEU A 21 6.53 -36.82 -3.38
N LEU A 22 7.68 -37.40 -3.69
CA LEU A 22 8.87 -36.63 -4.10
C LEU A 22 8.65 -35.88 -5.41
N LEU A 23 7.96 -36.47 -6.38
CA LEU A 23 7.61 -35.80 -7.64
C LEU A 23 6.62 -34.65 -7.41
N LEU A 24 5.62 -34.85 -6.55
CA LEU A 24 4.68 -33.81 -6.16
C LEU A 24 5.40 -32.65 -5.42
N CYS A 25 6.30 -32.97 -4.49
CA CYS A 25 7.12 -31.97 -3.81
C CYS A 25 8.04 -31.23 -4.79
N ALA A 26 8.66 -31.93 -5.74
CA ALA A 26 9.48 -31.32 -6.77
C ALA A 26 8.68 -30.41 -7.71
N ALA A 27 7.47 -30.85 -8.12
CA ALA A 27 6.57 -30.04 -8.94
C ALA A 27 6.09 -28.80 -8.18
N ALA A 28 5.71 -28.94 -6.90
CA ALA A 28 5.34 -27.81 -6.05
C ALA A 28 6.50 -26.82 -5.87
N LEU A 29 7.71 -27.33 -5.59
CA LEU A 29 8.90 -26.49 -5.46
C LEU A 29 9.21 -25.77 -6.77
N THR A 30 9.14 -26.46 -7.90
CA THR A 30 9.36 -25.88 -9.24
C THR A 30 8.31 -24.80 -9.53
N GLY A 31 7.04 -25.03 -9.16
CA GLY A 31 5.97 -24.03 -9.29
C GLY A 31 6.24 -22.76 -8.46
N VAL A 32 6.67 -22.94 -7.21
CA VAL A 32 7.03 -21.81 -6.33
C VAL A 32 8.23 -21.04 -6.88
N LEU A 33 9.29 -21.74 -7.30
CA LEU A 33 10.48 -21.09 -7.88
C LEU A 33 10.17 -20.36 -9.20
N TRP A 34 9.32 -20.95 -10.04
CA TRP A 34 8.86 -20.31 -11.27
C TRP A 34 8.06 -19.03 -10.98
N LEU A 35 7.14 -19.09 -9.99
CA LEU A 35 6.36 -17.92 -9.58
C LEU A 35 7.26 -16.82 -9.03
N GLN A 36 8.21 -17.17 -8.13
CA GLN A 36 9.18 -16.21 -7.61
C GLN A 36 9.98 -15.55 -8.75
N ALA A 37 10.48 -16.34 -9.70
CA ALA A 37 11.22 -15.82 -10.84
C ALA A 37 10.35 -14.90 -11.72
N LYS A 38 9.08 -15.23 -11.91
CA LYS A 38 8.12 -14.42 -12.69
C LYS A 38 7.81 -13.08 -12.00
N VAL A 39 7.59 -13.10 -10.69
CA VAL A 39 7.36 -11.87 -9.92
C VAL A 39 8.63 -11.02 -9.90
N GLU A 40 9.80 -11.62 -9.64
CA GLU A 40 11.08 -10.92 -9.62
C GLU A 40 11.45 -10.27 -10.97
N SER A 41 11.14 -10.94 -12.09
CA SER A 41 11.40 -10.39 -13.42
C SER A 41 10.47 -9.24 -13.81
N ASN A 42 9.33 -9.10 -13.15
CA ASN A 42 8.32 -8.08 -13.48
C ASN A 42 8.38 -6.87 -12.55
N ILE A 43 8.90 -7.03 -11.32
CA ILE A 43 8.89 -5.96 -10.34
C ILE A 43 10.07 -5.01 -10.55
N GLN A 44 9.80 -3.73 -10.65
CA GLN A 44 10.86 -2.73 -10.65
C GLN A 44 11.38 -2.52 -9.23
N ARG A 45 12.71 -2.60 -9.08
CA ARG A 45 13.42 -2.25 -7.84
C ARG A 45 13.79 -0.79 -7.86
N LEU A 46 13.53 -0.09 -6.76
CA LEU A 46 13.97 1.29 -6.55
C LEU A 46 15.30 1.24 -5.80
N PRO A 47 16.42 1.41 -6.52
CA PRO A 47 17.73 1.33 -5.90
C PRO A 47 17.92 2.49 -4.94
N ASP A 48 18.78 2.28 -3.95
CA ASP A 48 19.24 3.31 -3.02
C ASP A 48 18.12 3.98 -2.20
N THR A 49 16.94 3.35 -2.07
CA THR A 49 15.81 3.92 -1.32
C THR A 49 16.18 4.26 0.11
N PHE A 50 17.01 3.44 0.76
CA PHE A 50 17.47 3.64 2.15
C PHE A 50 18.96 3.95 2.26
N THR A 51 19.68 3.98 1.14
CA THR A 51 21.13 4.22 1.12
C THR A 51 21.48 5.65 1.56
N GLY A 52 22.46 5.79 2.44
CA GLY A 52 22.92 7.10 2.91
C GLY A 52 22.04 7.77 3.96
N LEU A 53 20.91 7.19 4.33
CA LEU A 53 20.07 7.67 5.43
C LEU A 53 20.72 7.29 6.77
N THR A 54 21.40 8.26 7.40
CA THR A 54 22.19 7.99 8.62
C THR A 54 21.42 8.25 9.92
N ASP A 55 20.37 9.06 9.85
CA ASP A 55 19.61 9.54 11.01
C ASP A 55 18.16 9.01 10.98
N ARG A 56 18.04 7.70 10.79
CA ARG A 56 16.74 7.03 10.74
C ARG A 56 16.26 6.68 12.15
N PRO A 57 14.94 6.75 12.40
CA PRO A 57 14.37 6.31 13.68
C PRO A 57 14.77 4.87 14.02
N ASP A 58 15.03 4.61 15.30
CA ASP A 58 15.30 3.25 15.77
C ASP A 58 14.05 2.36 15.67
N LYS A 59 14.24 1.12 15.20
CA LYS A 59 13.18 0.13 15.26
C LYS A 59 13.13 -0.49 16.66
N PRO A 60 11.93 -0.62 17.28
CA PRO A 60 11.80 -1.35 18.53
C PRO A 60 12.39 -2.76 18.45
N THR A 61 13.07 -3.20 19.52
CA THR A 61 13.78 -4.49 19.55
C THR A 61 13.05 -5.55 20.38
N SER A 62 11.91 -5.23 20.97
CA SER A 62 11.13 -6.12 21.81
C SER A 62 9.64 -5.78 21.80
N GLY A 63 8.81 -6.75 22.17
CA GLY A 63 7.35 -6.63 22.15
C GLY A 63 6.79 -6.72 20.72
N SER A 64 5.49 -6.52 20.56
CA SER A 64 4.79 -6.53 19.27
C SER A 64 5.38 -5.50 18.29
N ALA A 65 5.77 -4.34 18.80
CA ALA A 65 6.37 -3.27 18.02
C ALA A 65 7.67 -3.68 17.27
N ALA A 66 8.41 -4.69 17.77
CA ALA A 66 9.59 -5.21 17.07
C ALA A 66 9.22 -5.96 15.78
N ASP A 67 8.07 -6.62 15.77
CA ASP A 67 7.55 -7.37 14.64
C ASP A 67 6.60 -6.54 13.77
N ALA A 68 6.18 -5.35 14.23
CA ALA A 68 5.36 -4.42 13.46
C ALA A 68 6.10 -3.97 12.18
N MET A 69 5.34 -3.61 11.13
CA MET A 69 5.89 -3.21 9.84
C MET A 69 5.22 -1.95 9.33
N ASN A 70 6.03 -0.98 8.92
CA ASN A 70 5.58 0.28 8.33
C ASN A 70 5.95 0.34 6.85
N ILE A 71 4.94 0.38 5.99
CA ILE A 71 5.11 0.45 4.54
C ILE A 71 4.64 1.83 4.06
N LEU A 72 5.54 2.58 3.45
CA LEU A 72 5.17 3.84 2.79
C LEU A 72 4.69 3.53 1.37
N VAL A 73 3.45 3.88 1.07
CA VAL A 73 2.85 3.70 -0.26
C VAL A 73 2.67 5.06 -0.91
N LEU A 74 3.25 5.24 -2.08
CA LEU A 74 3.16 6.46 -2.86
C LEU A 74 2.37 6.24 -4.13
N GLY A 75 1.36 7.08 -4.37
CA GLY A 75 0.68 7.20 -5.65
C GLY A 75 1.28 8.37 -6.42
N THR A 76 1.87 8.11 -7.59
CA THR A 76 2.54 9.16 -8.37
C THR A 76 1.73 9.56 -9.60
N ASP A 77 1.78 10.87 -9.93
CA ASP A 77 1.31 11.38 -11.21
C ASP A 77 2.46 11.42 -12.21
N THR A 78 2.31 10.74 -13.32
CA THR A 78 3.22 10.88 -14.46
C THR A 78 2.93 12.17 -15.19
N ARG A 79 3.98 12.93 -15.49
CA ARG A 79 3.94 14.07 -16.41
C ARG A 79 4.51 13.73 -17.79
N SER A 80 4.86 12.46 -17.99
CA SER A 80 5.38 11.92 -19.24
C SER A 80 4.44 10.83 -19.74
N ASP A 81 4.47 10.56 -21.05
CA ASP A 81 3.74 9.46 -21.69
C ASP A 81 4.36 8.07 -21.39
N ALA A 82 5.51 8.03 -20.69
CA ALA A 82 6.20 6.79 -20.31
C ALA A 82 5.77 6.36 -18.90
N PRO A 83 5.67 5.05 -18.61
CA PRO A 83 5.40 4.54 -17.26
C PRO A 83 6.52 4.98 -16.31
N THR A 84 6.15 5.30 -15.07
CA THR A 84 7.11 5.69 -14.01
C THR A 84 7.26 4.63 -12.95
N THR A 85 6.50 3.54 -13.04
CA THR A 85 6.56 2.38 -12.16
C THR A 85 6.46 1.08 -12.96
N GLY A 86 6.86 -0.03 -12.34
CA GLY A 86 6.85 -1.35 -12.94
C GLY A 86 8.08 -1.65 -13.81
N ALA A 87 8.12 -2.85 -14.39
CA ALA A 87 9.29 -3.40 -15.07
C ALA A 87 9.81 -2.57 -16.27
N GLU A 88 8.94 -1.78 -16.90
CA GLU A 88 9.27 -0.98 -18.08
C GLU A 88 9.66 0.48 -17.75
N ALA A 89 9.59 0.88 -16.48
CA ALA A 89 9.91 2.25 -16.08
C ALA A 89 11.43 2.52 -16.14
N PRO A 90 11.84 3.69 -16.68
CA PRO A 90 13.27 4.02 -16.87
C PRO A 90 14.01 4.36 -15.57
N GLY A 91 13.33 4.38 -14.43
CA GLY A 91 13.84 4.89 -13.18
C GLY A 91 13.34 6.29 -12.86
N TRP A 92 13.54 6.72 -11.61
CA TRP A 92 13.15 8.06 -11.19
C TRP A 92 14.13 9.12 -11.67
N GLU A 93 13.58 10.26 -12.11
CA GLU A 93 14.36 11.47 -12.45
C GLU A 93 13.77 12.70 -11.74
N PRO A 94 14.61 13.69 -11.36
CA PRO A 94 14.15 14.91 -10.69
C PRO A 94 13.09 15.67 -11.50
N GLY A 95 11.96 16.00 -10.85
CA GLY A 95 10.87 16.78 -11.44
C GLY A 95 9.92 16.01 -12.37
N GLN A 96 10.18 14.75 -12.64
CA GLN A 96 9.39 13.91 -13.56
C GLN A 96 8.01 13.57 -13.00
N ALA A 97 7.90 13.34 -11.69
CA ALA A 97 6.65 13.00 -11.04
C ALA A 97 6.49 13.69 -9.68
N ARG A 98 5.27 13.70 -9.16
CA ARG A 98 4.95 14.06 -7.77
C ARG A 98 4.17 12.95 -7.13
N SER A 99 4.35 12.77 -5.83
CA SER A 99 3.46 11.90 -5.07
C SER A 99 2.16 12.63 -4.77
N ASP A 100 1.09 12.25 -5.43
CA ASP A 100 -0.25 12.84 -5.23
C ASP A 100 -1.03 12.12 -4.12
N THR A 101 -0.63 10.90 -3.80
CA THR A 101 -1.13 10.10 -2.67
C THR A 101 0.06 9.60 -1.86
N MET A 102 -0.05 9.72 -0.55
CA MET A 102 0.96 9.26 0.39
C MET A 102 0.27 8.58 1.57
N LEU A 103 0.50 7.29 1.73
CA LEU A 103 -0.09 6.46 2.77
C LEU A 103 1.02 5.79 3.58
N LEU A 104 0.93 5.87 4.89
CA LEU A 104 1.68 4.99 5.78
C LEU A 104 0.76 3.83 6.17
N VAL A 105 1.13 2.62 5.78
CA VAL A 105 0.44 1.39 6.17
C VAL A 105 1.22 0.79 7.34
N HIS A 106 0.62 0.81 8.51
CA HIS A 106 1.13 0.14 9.70
C HIS A 106 0.46 -1.23 9.82
N LEU A 107 1.26 -2.27 9.90
CA LEU A 107 0.82 -3.64 10.16
C LEU A 107 1.29 -4.01 11.56
N ASP A 108 0.35 -4.34 12.43
CA ASP A 108 0.65 -4.74 13.81
C ASP A 108 1.59 -5.93 13.86
N GLY A 109 2.34 -6.06 14.92
CA GLY A 109 3.29 -7.16 15.11
C GLY A 109 2.63 -8.52 15.03
N ASP A 110 1.43 -8.66 15.56
CA ASP A 110 0.65 -9.91 15.57
C ASP A 110 -0.06 -10.19 14.24
N ARG A 111 -0.10 -9.22 13.31
CA ARG A 111 -0.78 -9.30 11.99
C ARG A 111 -2.31 -9.47 12.09
N ASP A 112 -2.91 -9.13 13.21
CA ASP A 112 -4.35 -9.20 13.43
C ASP A 112 -5.07 -7.92 13.04
N SER A 113 -4.35 -6.79 12.99
CA SER A 113 -4.89 -5.51 12.55
C SER A 113 -3.90 -4.71 11.68
N ALA A 114 -4.43 -3.66 11.06
CA ALA A 114 -3.65 -2.72 10.26
C ALA A 114 -4.24 -1.32 10.34
N SER A 115 -3.39 -0.31 10.12
CA SER A 115 -3.82 1.09 10.02
C SER A 115 -3.31 1.72 8.74
N VAL A 116 -4.20 2.32 7.97
CA VAL A 116 -3.89 3.07 6.75
C VAL A 116 -3.99 4.56 7.05
N ILE A 117 -2.85 5.21 7.15
CA ILE A 117 -2.71 6.60 7.58
C ILE A 117 -2.38 7.45 6.35
N SER A 118 -3.31 8.30 5.92
CA SER A 118 -3.08 9.23 4.81
C SER A 118 -2.34 10.48 5.27
N ILE A 119 -1.26 10.80 4.60
CA ILE A 119 -0.51 12.04 4.77
C ILE A 119 -0.93 12.99 3.63
N PRO A 120 -1.63 14.10 3.94
CA PRO A 120 -2.02 15.06 2.91
C PRO A 120 -0.79 15.59 2.15
N ARG A 121 -0.80 15.49 0.82
CA ARG A 121 0.35 15.84 -0.02
C ARG A 121 0.83 17.29 0.13
N ASP A 122 -0.07 18.19 0.52
CA ASP A 122 0.21 19.61 0.73
C ASP A 122 0.60 19.92 2.19
N SER A 123 0.88 18.90 3.04
CA SER A 123 1.38 19.09 4.41
C SER A 123 2.68 19.88 4.41
N TRP A 124 2.73 20.95 5.24
CA TRP A 124 3.86 21.86 5.30
C TRP A 124 4.90 21.37 6.32
N VAL A 125 5.97 20.79 5.84
CA VAL A 125 6.99 20.07 6.64
C VAL A 125 8.41 20.54 6.30
N ASP A 126 9.39 20.14 7.12
CA ASP A 126 10.80 20.25 6.80
C ASP A 126 11.23 19.14 5.85
N ILE A 127 11.79 19.51 4.69
CA ILE A 127 12.37 18.58 3.72
C ILE A 127 13.89 18.67 3.86
N PRO A 128 14.58 17.56 4.22
CA PRO A 128 16.03 17.56 4.39
C PRO A 128 16.78 18.15 3.20
N GLY A 129 17.70 19.10 3.48
CA GLY A 129 18.45 19.80 2.43
C GLY A 129 17.69 20.85 1.61
N HIS A 130 16.37 20.96 1.75
CA HIS A 130 15.51 21.86 0.95
C HIS A 130 14.69 22.84 1.79
N GLY A 131 14.77 22.76 3.13
CA GLY A 131 13.98 23.62 4.02
C GLY A 131 12.50 23.25 4.05
N LYS A 132 11.63 24.20 4.46
CA LYS A 132 10.18 23.94 4.55
C LYS A 132 9.52 23.94 3.20
N GLY A 133 8.67 22.91 2.97
CA GLY A 133 7.93 22.72 1.74
C GLY A 133 6.74 21.80 1.91
N LYS A 134 5.97 21.59 0.85
CA LYS A 134 4.93 20.56 0.81
C LYS A 134 5.59 19.19 0.78
N VAL A 135 5.10 18.25 1.57
CA VAL A 135 5.70 16.91 1.69
C VAL A 135 5.87 16.20 0.33
N ASN A 136 4.96 16.41 -0.61
CA ASN A 136 5.06 15.83 -1.95
C ASN A 136 6.19 16.39 -2.82
N TRP A 137 6.81 17.51 -2.44
CA TRP A 137 8.00 18.04 -3.12
C TRP A 137 9.23 17.17 -2.87
N ALA A 138 9.28 16.45 -1.73
CA ALA A 138 10.38 15.54 -1.44
C ALA A 138 10.58 14.53 -2.58
N TYR A 139 9.48 13.95 -3.11
CA TYR A 139 9.57 13.02 -4.24
C TYR A 139 10.10 13.69 -5.53
N SER A 140 9.66 14.91 -5.80
CA SER A 140 10.14 15.66 -6.98
C SER A 140 11.61 16.07 -6.86
N PHE A 141 12.12 16.36 -5.65
CA PHE A 141 13.48 16.86 -5.44
C PHE A 141 14.52 15.74 -5.35
N GLY A 142 14.20 14.66 -4.63
CA GLY A 142 15.14 13.59 -4.31
C GLY A 142 14.54 12.18 -4.38
N GLY A 143 13.36 12.02 -5.01
CA GLY A 143 12.74 10.72 -5.28
C GLY A 143 12.37 9.93 -4.03
N PRO A 144 12.42 8.58 -4.16
CA PRO A 144 12.13 7.66 -3.08
C PRO A 144 12.91 7.94 -1.79
N ASN A 145 14.22 8.10 -1.90
CA ASN A 145 15.12 8.28 -0.76
C ASN A 145 14.77 9.52 0.07
N LEU A 146 14.70 10.70 -0.55
CA LEU A 146 14.35 11.94 0.17
C LEU A 146 12.92 11.91 0.71
N THR A 147 12.00 11.19 0.05
CA THR A 147 10.63 11.05 0.54
C THR A 147 10.60 10.23 1.82
N VAL A 148 11.31 9.11 1.87
CA VAL A 148 11.45 8.30 3.09
C VAL A 148 12.06 9.12 4.21
N GLU A 149 13.20 9.79 3.96
CA GLU A 149 13.86 10.65 4.95
C GLU A 149 12.94 11.73 5.49
N THR A 150 12.16 12.38 4.61
CA THR A 150 11.21 13.43 5.00
C THR A 150 10.09 12.86 5.88
N VAL A 151 9.52 11.70 5.52
CA VAL A 151 8.45 11.07 6.30
C VAL A 151 8.98 10.57 7.64
N GLU A 152 10.13 9.89 7.67
CA GLU A 152 10.76 9.44 8.92
C GLU A 152 11.06 10.62 9.85
N LYS A 153 11.62 11.72 9.32
CA LYS A 153 11.88 12.93 10.12
C LYS A 153 10.60 13.60 10.64
N MET A 154 9.53 13.60 9.85
CA MET A 154 8.25 14.19 10.22
C MET A 154 7.54 13.39 11.32
N THR A 155 7.61 12.05 11.24
CA THR A 155 6.81 11.12 12.06
C THR A 155 7.59 10.50 13.21
N ASP A 156 8.91 10.49 13.12
CA ASP A 156 9.80 9.69 13.98
C ASP A 156 9.45 8.18 13.93
N VAL A 157 8.85 7.71 12.81
CA VAL A 157 8.49 6.31 12.56
C VAL A 157 9.44 5.72 11.54
N ARG A 158 10.07 4.58 11.87
CA ARG A 158 10.89 3.82 10.93
C ARG A 158 10.05 3.28 9.79
N ILE A 159 10.42 3.58 8.56
CA ILE A 159 9.82 2.99 7.35
C ILE A 159 10.59 1.73 6.99
N ASP A 160 9.92 0.58 7.00
CA ASP A 160 10.54 -0.70 6.67
C ASP A 160 10.64 -0.91 5.16
N HIS A 161 9.57 -0.55 4.43
CA HIS A 161 9.49 -0.71 2.99
C HIS A 161 8.80 0.45 2.29
N LEU A 162 9.12 0.62 1.01
CA LEU A 162 8.50 1.62 0.13
C LEU A 162 7.87 0.93 -1.08
N THR A 163 6.66 1.36 -1.44
CA THR A 163 5.99 0.99 -2.69
C THR A 163 5.55 2.24 -3.43
N VAL A 164 5.79 2.26 -4.73
CA VAL A 164 5.32 3.34 -5.62
C VAL A 164 4.43 2.75 -6.70
N ILE A 165 3.28 3.38 -6.92
CA ILE A 165 2.29 2.98 -7.95
C ILE A 165 1.92 4.24 -8.73
N ASP A 166 1.98 4.17 -10.05
CA ASP A 166 1.50 5.26 -10.91
C ASP A 166 0.02 5.09 -11.29
N TRP A 167 -0.52 6.05 -12.05
CA TRP A 167 -1.92 6.03 -12.46
C TRP A 167 -2.28 4.85 -13.36
N ASP A 168 -1.37 4.41 -14.23
CA ASP A 168 -1.60 3.27 -15.11
C ASP A 168 -1.64 1.97 -14.32
N GLY A 169 -0.76 1.83 -13.33
CA GLY A 169 -0.79 0.74 -12.37
C GLY A 169 -2.08 0.73 -11.54
N PHE A 170 -2.52 1.88 -11.06
CA PHE A 170 -3.78 2.00 -10.34
C PHE A 170 -4.97 1.53 -11.20
N LYS A 171 -5.08 2.00 -12.46
CA LYS A 171 -6.14 1.57 -13.39
C LYS A 171 -6.09 0.07 -13.65
N ALA A 172 -4.91 -0.45 -13.99
CA ALA A 172 -4.73 -1.86 -14.29
C ALA A 172 -5.08 -2.77 -13.11
N LEU A 173 -4.71 -2.39 -11.87
CA LEU A 173 -5.07 -3.14 -10.66
C LEU A 173 -6.58 -3.10 -10.40
N THR A 174 -7.22 -1.94 -10.60
CA THR A 174 -8.68 -1.81 -10.45
C THR A 174 -9.44 -2.67 -11.46
N ASP A 175 -9.03 -2.66 -12.72
CA ASP A 175 -9.65 -3.46 -13.77
C ASP A 175 -9.47 -4.97 -13.55
N ALA A 176 -8.32 -5.38 -13.01
CA ALA A 176 -8.02 -6.79 -12.77
C ALA A 176 -8.90 -7.45 -11.70
N ILE A 177 -9.37 -6.66 -10.74
CA ILE A 177 -10.35 -7.14 -9.74
C ILE A 177 -11.80 -7.00 -10.23
N GLY A 178 -12.00 -6.60 -11.49
CA GLY A 178 -13.31 -6.43 -12.09
C GLY A 178 -13.98 -5.09 -11.80
N GLY A 179 -13.24 -4.08 -11.37
CA GLY A 179 -13.77 -2.77 -10.97
C GLY A 179 -14.14 -2.68 -9.49
N VAL A 180 -14.62 -1.51 -9.04
CA VAL A 180 -14.93 -1.24 -7.63
C VAL A 180 -16.33 -0.63 -7.51
N ASP A 181 -17.14 -1.14 -6.58
CA ASP A 181 -18.49 -0.63 -6.30
C ASP A 181 -18.42 0.46 -5.23
N ILE A 182 -18.78 1.68 -5.59
CA ILE A 182 -18.74 2.85 -4.70
C ILE A 182 -20.14 3.43 -4.52
N ASP A 183 -20.50 3.73 -3.27
CA ASP A 183 -21.72 4.47 -2.95
C ASP A 183 -21.42 5.98 -2.86
N ILE A 184 -22.05 6.76 -3.72
CA ILE A 184 -21.93 8.22 -3.77
C ILE A 184 -23.15 8.83 -3.08
N PRO A 185 -23.00 9.45 -1.91
CA PRO A 185 -24.16 9.88 -1.11
C PRO A 185 -24.90 11.09 -1.66
N LYS A 186 -24.21 11.91 -2.47
CA LYS A 186 -24.77 13.12 -3.08
C LYS A 186 -24.24 13.30 -4.49
N THR A 187 -25.10 13.77 -5.40
CA THR A 187 -24.67 14.17 -6.74
C THR A 187 -23.61 15.27 -6.66
N VAL A 188 -22.47 15.04 -7.33
CA VAL A 188 -21.32 15.96 -7.37
C VAL A 188 -20.85 16.15 -8.80
N TYR A 189 -20.49 17.40 -9.15
CA TYR A 189 -19.95 17.75 -10.46
C TYR A 189 -18.48 18.20 -10.35
N ASP A 190 -17.60 17.50 -11.05
CA ASP A 190 -16.19 17.88 -11.21
C ASP A 190 -16.06 18.80 -12.46
N SER A 191 -16.04 20.11 -12.21
CA SER A 191 -15.92 21.09 -13.31
C SER A 191 -14.58 21.08 -14.00
N ALA A 192 -13.52 20.51 -13.40
CA ALA A 192 -12.21 20.44 -14.01
C ALA A 192 -12.09 19.30 -15.06
N ARG A 193 -12.92 18.26 -14.94
CA ARG A 193 -12.90 17.08 -15.81
C ARG A 193 -14.21 16.87 -16.56
N ASP A 194 -15.19 17.75 -16.32
CA ASP A 194 -16.55 17.65 -16.88
C ASP A 194 -17.23 16.31 -16.57
N VAL A 195 -17.06 15.83 -15.32
CA VAL A 195 -17.64 14.56 -14.86
C VAL A 195 -18.69 14.83 -13.81
N ARG A 196 -19.87 14.23 -13.99
CA ARG A 196 -20.99 14.29 -13.04
C ARG A 196 -21.20 12.90 -12.43
N TRP A 197 -21.04 12.82 -11.12
CA TRP A 197 -21.37 11.65 -10.33
C TRP A 197 -22.75 11.81 -9.74
N GLU A 198 -23.70 11.00 -10.16
CA GLU A 198 -25.03 10.99 -9.54
C GLU A 198 -24.97 10.28 -8.19
N ALA A 199 -25.89 10.66 -7.28
CA ALA A 199 -26.04 9.95 -6.02
C ALA A 199 -26.49 8.50 -6.26
N GLY A 200 -25.94 7.56 -5.51
CA GLY A 200 -26.26 6.13 -5.60
C GLY A 200 -25.01 5.26 -5.79
N ARG A 201 -25.25 3.98 -6.05
CA ARG A 201 -24.20 2.99 -6.25
C ARG A 201 -23.68 3.03 -7.68
N HIS A 202 -22.37 3.07 -7.83
CA HIS A 202 -21.64 3.07 -9.10
C HIS A 202 -20.65 1.92 -9.11
N HIS A 203 -20.57 1.24 -10.24
CA HIS A 203 -19.50 0.29 -10.52
C HIS A 203 -18.46 0.99 -11.39
N LEU A 204 -17.26 1.21 -10.85
CA LEU A 204 -16.21 1.99 -11.49
C LEU A 204 -15.11 1.05 -12.04
N ASN A 205 -14.83 1.14 -13.33
CA ASN A 205 -13.60 0.58 -13.93
C ASN A 205 -12.38 1.43 -13.54
N GLY A 206 -11.18 1.03 -13.97
CA GLY A 206 -9.94 1.72 -13.60
C GLY A 206 -9.88 3.19 -14.01
N GLU A 207 -10.40 3.53 -15.20
CA GLU A 207 -10.45 4.93 -15.67
C GLU A 207 -11.43 5.77 -14.86
N GLU A 208 -12.64 5.26 -14.64
CA GLU A 208 -13.66 5.93 -13.83
C GLU A 208 -13.22 6.06 -12.36
N ALA A 209 -12.60 5.01 -11.83
CA ALA A 209 -12.03 5.02 -10.48
C ALA A 209 -10.95 6.11 -10.35
N LEU A 210 -10.08 6.25 -11.34
CA LEU A 210 -9.06 7.28 -11.35
C LEU A 210 -9.67 8.69 -11.37
N LEU A 211 -10.73 8.92 -12.16
CA LEU A 211 -11.47 10.17 -12.17
C LEU A 211 -12.08 10.46 -10.79
N TYR A 212 -12.69 9.45 -10.16
CA TYR A 212 -13.33 9.57 -8.84
C TYR A 212 -12.32 9.92 -7.73
N VAL A 213 -11.20 9.20 -7.61
CA VAL A 213 -10.20 9.43 -6.54
C VAL A 213 -9.37 10.70 -6.76
N ARG A 214 -9.39 11.30 -7.94
CA ARG A 214 -8.69 12.54 -8.26
C ARG A 214 -9.59 13.78 -8.17
N GLN A 215 -10.88 13.64 -7.95
CA GLN A 215 -11.80 14.77 -7.87
C GLN A 215 -11.46 15.70 -6.71
N ARG A 216 -11.46 17.00 -6.99
CA ARG A 216 -11.26 18.09 -6.00
C ARG A 216 -12.35 19.16 -6.12
N TYR A 217 -12.80 19.42 -7.34
CA TYR A 217 -13.81 20.44 -7.61
C TYR A 217 -15.21 19.91 -7.32
N GLY A 218 -16.06 20.78 -6.80
CA GLY A 218 -17.41 20.40 -6.37
C GLY A 218 -17.46 19.69 -5.00
N LEU A 219 -16.32 19.47 -4.36
CA LEU A 219 -16.23 18.96 -2.99
C LEU A 219 -16.15 20.13 -2.01
N GLN A 220 -16.67 19.94 -0.79
CA GLN A 220 -16.83 21.00 0.22
C GLN A 220 -15.45 21.40 0.79
N ASP A 221 -14.64 20.40 1.17
CA ASP A 221 -13.33 20.58 1.80
C ASP A 221 -12.16 20.29 0.84
N GLY A 222 -12.46 20.23 -0.46
CA GLY A 222 -11.49 20.16 -1.55
C GLY A 222 -10.51 18.99 -1.43
N ASP A 223 -9.28 19.26 -0.99
CA ASP A 223 -8.22 18.24 -0.92
C ASP A 223 -8.44 17.23 0.20
N LEU A 224 -9.03 17.61 1.32
CA LEU A 224 -9.34 16.71 2.42
C LEU A 224 -10.45 15.71 2.04
N ASP A 225 -11.48 16.17 1.34
CA ASP A 225 -12.50 15.28 0.79
C ASP A 225 -11.92 14.32 -0.25
N ARG A 226 -10.95 14.77 -1.05
CA ARG A 226 -10.23 13.87 -1.96
C ARG A 226 -9.50 12.76 -1.21
N VAL A 227 -8.79 13.09 -0.13
CA VAL A 227 -8.11 12.08 0.71
C VAL A 227 -9.12 11.09 1.29
N ALA A 228 -10.26 11.56 1.80
CA ALA A 228 -11.31 10.68 2.31
C ALA A 228 -11.88 9.75 1.21
N ARG A 229 -12.08 10.26 -0.02
CA ARG A 229 -12.50 9.43 -1.17
C ARG A 229 -11.46 8.39 -1.56
N GLN A 230 -10.17 8.73 -1.53
CA GLN A 230 -9.09 7.76 -1.76
C GLN A 230 -9.10 6.64 -0.73
N GLN A 231 -9.34 6.96 0.53
CA GLN A 231 -9.44 5.95 1.60
C GLN A 231 -10.68 5.08 1.46
N ALA A 232 -11.85 5.67 1.16
CA ALA A 232 -13.07 4.90 0.93
C ALA A 232 -12.95 3.97 -0.28
N PHE A 233 -12.31 4.45 -1.35
CA PHE A 233 -12.00 3.62 -2.51
C PHE A 233 -11.07 2.46 -2.14
N LEU A 234 -9.97 2.74 -1.45
CA LEU A 234 -9.01 1.72 -1.02
C LEU A 234 -9.66 0.68 -0.09
N ARG A 235 -10.49 1.13 0.87
CA ARG A 235 -11.28 0.23 1.73
C ARG A 235 -12.16 -0.70 0.91
N THR A 236 -12.90 -0.15 -0.03
CA THR A 236 -13.81 -0.96 -0.88
C THR A 236 -13.02 -1.92 -1.77
N LEU A 237 -11.92 -1.46 -2.37
CA LEU A 237 -11.02 -2.28 -3.18
C LEU A 237 -10.44 -3.45 -2.36
N LEU A 238 -9.94 -3.20 -1.15
CA LEU A 238 -9.44 -4.25 -0.27
C LEU A 238 -10.53 -5.21 0.17
N LYS A 239 -11.73 -4.69 0.50
CA LYS A 239 -12.87 -5.53 0.86
C LYS A 239 -13.28 -6.46 -0.28
N GLN A 240 -13.43 -5.95 -1.49
CA GLN A 240 -13.77 -6.76 -2.66
C GLN A 240 -12.66 -7.78 -2.95
N THR A 241 -11.39 -7.39 -2.87
CA THR A 241 -10.25 -8.26 -3.12
C THR A 241 -10.16 -9.37 -2.07
N LEU A 242 -10.15 -9.02 -0.78
CA LEU A 242 -9.93 -9.98 0.32
C LEU A 242 -11.12 -10.88 0.56
N GLU A 243 -12.36 -10.36 0.49
CA GLU A 243 -13.55 -11.12 0.85
C GLU A 243 -14.18 -11.88 -0.31
N GLN A 244 -14.07 -11.36 -1.54
CA GLN A 244 -14.76 -11.93 -2.68
C GLN A 244 -13.86 -12.81 -3.55
N GLU A 245 -12.66 -12.38 -3.84
CA GLU A 245 -11.82 -13.03 -4.83
C GLU A 245 -10.78 -13.97 -4.21
N LEU A 246 -10.03 -13.52 -3.17
CA LEU A 246 -8.98 -14.33 -2.58
C LEU A 246 -9.49 -15.59 -1.88
N ARG A 247 -10.71 -15.54 -1.31
CA ARG A 247 -11.32 -16.72 -0.65
C ARG A 247 -11.92 -17.72 -1.61
N LYS A 248 -12.33 -17.27 -2.81
CA LYS A 248 -13.03 -18.13 -3.80
C LYS A 248 -12.08 -18.75 -4.82
N ASN A 249 -11.03 -18.04 -5.19
CA ASN A 249 -10.13 -18.44 -6.29
C ASN A 249 -8.66 -18.19 -5.93
N PRO A 250 -7.94 -19.16 -5.34
CA PRO A 250 -6.51 -19.02 -5.03
C PRO A 250 -5.63 -18.67 -6.24
N ASP A 251 -6.03 -19.09 -7.45
CA ASP A 251 -5.29 -18.80 -8.68
C ASP A 251 -5.30 -17.29 -9.02
N GLN A 252 -6.37 -16.58 -8.67
CA GLN A 252 -6.45 -15.12 -8.87
C GLN A 252 -5.50 -14.33 -7.98
N VAL A 253 -5.11 -14.88 -6.81
CA VAL A 253 -4.05 -14.28 -5.98
C VAL A 253 -2.75 -14.16 -6.75
N LEU A 254 -2.40 -15.20 -7.50
CA LEU A 254 -1.18 -15.24 -8.30
C LEU A 254 -1.24 -14.26 -9.46
N ASP A 255 -2.40 -14.13 -10.08
CA ASP A 255 -2.63 -13.16 -11.16
C ASP A 255 -2.55 -11.72 -10.64
N LEU A 256 -3.15 -11.43 -9.49
CA LEU A 256 -3.06 -10.12 -8.83
C LEU A 256 -1.62 -9.78 -8.42
N LEU A 257 -0.90 -10.74 -7.82
CA LEU A 257 0.52 -10.54 -7.48
C LEU A 257 1.37 -10.32 -8.73
N SER A 258 1.12 -11.08 -9.79
CA SER A 258 1.81 -10.90 -11.06
C SER A 258 1.51 -9.54 -11.70
N LEU A 259 0.27 -9.07 -11.58
CA LEU A 259 -0.14 -7.76 -12.09
C LEU A 259 0.45 -6.63 -11.23
N PHE A 260 0.35 -6.75 -9.91
CA PHE A 260 0.98 -5.81 -8.99
C PHE A 260 2.48 -5.66 -9.30
N SER A 261 3.18 -6.78 -9.49
CA SER A 261 4.61 -6.76 -9.80
C SER A 261 4.95 -6.08 -11.13
N LYS A 262 4.01 -5.98 -12.07
CA LYS A 262 4.20 -5.29 -13.35
C LYS A 262 4.04 -3.77 -13.26
N HIS A 263 3.23 -3.30 -12.33
CA HIS A 263 2.78 -1.92 -12.25
C HIS A 263 3.20 -1.20 -10.97
N ALA A 264 3.83 -1.92 -10.03
CA ALA A 264 4.38 -1.33 -8.81
C ALA A 264 5.91 -1.38 -8.84
N SER A 265 6.52 -0.39 -8.21
CA SER A 265 7.94 -0.38 -7.89
C SER A 265 8.10 -0.46 -6.39
N VAL A 266 9.09 -1.23 -5.93
CA VAL A 266 9.35 -1.40 -4.49
C VAL A 266 10.83 -1.15 -4.20
N ASP A 267 11.15 -0.87 -2.93
CA ASP A 267 12.55 -0.76 -2.51
C ASP A 267 13.35 -2.05 -2.83
N ASP A 268 14.64 -1.90 -2.99
CA ASP A 268 15.55 -2.99 -3.33
C ASP A 268 15.84 -3.95 -2.17
N ASP A 269 15.59 -3.52 -0.92
CA ASP A 269 15.73 -4.35 0.27
C ASP A 269 14.53 -5.31 0.47
N TRP A 270 13.41 -5.12 -0.22
CA TRP A 270 12.19 -5.92 -0.07
C TRP A 270 12.15 -7.11 -1.02
N SER A 271 12.75 -8.22 -0.64
CA SER A 271 12.77 -9.42 -1.49
C SER A 271 11.37 -10.03 -1.73
N THR A 272 11.19 -10.69 -2.88
CA THR A 272 9.97 -11.45 -3.21
C THR A 272 9.62 -12.50 -2.16
N THR A 273 10.62 -13.09 -1.51
CA THR A 273 10.41 -14.04 -0.41
C THR A 273 9.81 -13.36 0.82
N GLN A 274 10.26 -12.16 1.16
CA GLN A 274 9.68 -11.38 2.27
C GLN A 274 8.25 -10.95 1.95
N MET A 275 7.97 -10.50 0.72
CA MET A 275 6.61 -10.17 0.26
C MET A 275 5.66 -11.39 0.36
N ALA A 276 6.11 -12.56 -0.08
CA ALA A 276 5.32 -13.79 0.02
C ALA A 276 5.07 -14.21 1.47
N LYS A 277 6.06 -14.07 2.36
CA LYS A 277 5.89 -14.32 3.80
C LYS A 277 4.91 -13.33 4.42
N LEU A 278 5.00 -12.06 4.06
CA LEU A 278 4.06 -11.04 4.51
C LEU A 278 2.64 -11.37 4.06
N ALA A 279 2.42 -11.65 2.77
CA ALA A 279 1.11 -12.03 2.26
C ALA A 279 0.54 -13.26 2.99
N ALA A 280 1.37 -14.26 3.28
CA ALA A 280 0.97 -15.44 4.05
C ALA A 280 0.62 -15.11 5.51
N SER A 281 1.31 -14.15 6.14
CA SER A 281 1.03 -13.72 7.52
C SER A 281 -0.30 -12.97 7.63
N LEU A 282 -0.71 -12.24 6.59
CA LEU A 282 -1.94 -11.45 6.54
C LEU A 282 -3.20 -12.28 6.16
N ARG A 283 -3.09 -13.59 6.00
CA ARG A 283 -4.22 -14.46 5.56
C ARG A 283 -5.46 -14.41 6.46
N ASN A 284 -5.29 -14.05 7.73
CA ASN A 284 -6.37 -13.95 8.72
C ASN A 284 -6.90 -12.52 8.88
N LEU A 285 -6.17 -11.51 8.39
CA LEU A 285 -6.57 -10.11 8.46
C LEU A 285 -7.90 -9.92 7.72
N ARG A 286 -8.85 -9.25 8.35
CA ARG A 286 -10.14 -8.90 7.78
C ARG A 286 -10.18 -7.41 7.48
N THR A 287 -11.05 -7.02 6.58
CA THR A 287 -11.23 -5.61 6.25
C THR A 287 -11.77 -4.77 7.42
N ASP A 288 -12.53 -5.40 8.34
CA ASP A 288 -13.04 -4.76 9.54
C ASP A 288 -11.93 -4.51 10.60
N ASP A 289 -10.79 -5.22 10.48
CA ASP A 289 -9.61 -5.05 11.34
C ASP A 289 -8.65 -3.97 10.79
N ILE A 290 -9.04 -3.25 9.73
CA ILE A 290 -8.24 -2.20 9.11
C ILE A 290 -8.84 -0.83 9.42
N SER A 291 -8.09 -0.02 10.15
CA SER A 291 -8.44 1.37 10.42
C SER A 291 -7.93 2.30 9.31
N TYR A 292 -8.76 3.26 8.92
CA TYR A 292 -8.42 4.28 7.92
C TYR A 292 -8.53 5.65 8.55
N LEU A 293 -7.48 6.46 8.42
CA LEU A 293 -7.47 7.80 8.99
C LEU A 293 -6.57 8.74 8.18
N THR A 294 -6.76 10.02 8.39
CA THR A 294 -5.86 11.06 7.90
C THR A 294 -5.07 11.62 9.08
N VAL A 295 -3.79 11.90 8.88
CA VAL A 295 -2.96 12.60 9.87
C VAL A 295 -3.71 13.83 10.38
N PRO A 296 -3.80 14.04 11.71
CA PRO A 296 -4.49 15.17 12.29
C PRO A 296 -3.99 16.51 11.73
N THR A 297 -4.91 17.41 11.39
CA THR A 297 -4.59 18.71 10.80
C THR A 297 -5.24 19.87 11.53
N ASP A 298 -4.55 21.01 11.59
CA ASP A 298 -5.07 22.32 11.98
C ASP A 298 -5.73 23.08 10.81
N GLY A 299 -6.10 22.33 9.75
CA GLY A 299 -6.74 22.87 8.57
C GLY A 299 -5.77 23.39 7.50
N THR A 300 -6.32 24.12 6.56
CA THR A 300 -5.57 24.68 5.42
C THR A 300 -5.18 26.13 5.67
N GLY A 301 -4.13 26.60 4.99
CA GLY A 301 -3.66 27.97 5.09
C GLY A 301 -2.78 28.37 3.93
N MET A 302 -2.29 29.61 3.96
CA MET A 302 -1.34 30.13 2.96
C MET A 302 0.04 30.34 3.60
N VAL A 303 1.09 29.95 2.86
CA VAL A 303 2.48 30.32 3.13
C VAL A 303 3.02 30.94 1.85
N GLY A 304 3.20 32.27 1.86
CA GLY A 304 3.42 33.01 0.63
C GLY A 304 2.23 32.84 -0.33
N ASP A 305 2.48 32.39 -1.53
CA ASP A 305 1.50 32.06 -2.58
C ASP A 305 1.04 30.60 -2.56
N GLN A 306 1.56 29.78 -1.63
CA GLN A 306 1.28 28.36 -1.56
C GLN A 306 0.11 28.07 -0.61
N SER A 307 -0.91 27.38 -1.11
CA SER A 307 -1.93 26.75 -0.25
C SER A 307 -1.34 25.49 0.39
N VAL A 308 -1.39 25.39 1.71
CA VAL A 308 -0.77 24.31 2.49
C VAL A 308 -1.74 23.71 3.48
N VAL A 309 -1.47 22.46 3.91
CA VAL A 309 -2.11 21.81 5.04
C VAL A 309 -1.18 21.94 6.25
N ARG A 310 -1.73 22.38 7.38
CA ARG A 310 -0.99 22.43 8.65
C ARG A 310 -1.35 21.21 9.49
N LEU A 311 -0.33 20.49 9.93
CA LEU A 311 -0.52 19.35 10.84
C LEU A 311 -0.80 19.84 12.26
N ASP A 312 -1.64 19.13 13.03
CA ASP A 312 -1.86 19.40 14.45
C ASP A 312 -0.68 18.80 15.26
N PRO A 313 0.20 19.63 15.87
CA PRO A 313 1.43 19.10 16.45
C PRO A 313 1.21 18.24 17.70
N SER A 314 0.05 18.32 18.36
CA SER A 314 -0.25 17.56 19.56
C SER A 314 -0.84 16.20 19.25
N ARG A 315 -1.90 16.18 18.44
CA ARG A 315 -2.58 14.94 18.00
C ARG A 315 -1.68 14.12 17.09
N ASP A 316 -0.86 14.80 16.30
CA ASP A 316 0.13 14.17 15.40
C ASP A 316 1.19 13.39 16.19
N ARG A 317 1.76 13.99 17.27
CA ARG A 317 2.71 13.29 18.13
C ARG A 317 2.11 12.06 18.80
N ASP A 318 0.84 12.13 19.21
CA ASP A 318 0.16 11.00 19.88
C ASP A 318 -0.12 9.88 18.88
N LEU A 319 -0.52 10.21 17.66
CA LEU A 319 -0.67 9.24 16.56
C LEU A 319 0.64 8.50 16.29
N TRP A 320 1.72 9.23 16.05
CA TRP A 320 3.00 8.61 15.68
C TRP A 320 3.63 7.84 16.84
N ARG A 321 3.36 8.23 18.09
CA ARG A 321 3.72 7.43 19.25
C ARG A 321 2.97 6.10 19.24
N ALA A 322 1.68 6.09 18.96
CA ALA A 322 0.87 4.87 18.88
C ALA A 322 1.39 3.92 17.80
N VAL A 323 1.77 4.46 16.63
CA VAL A 323 2.41 3.68 15.54
C VAL A 323 3.73 3.05 16.03
N ARG A 324 4.63 3.84 16.63
CA ARG A 324 5.92 3.33 17.11
C ARG A 324 5.81 2.27 18.22
N GLU A 325 4.80 2.41 19.05
CA GLU A 325 4.56 1.52 20.18
C GLU A 325 3.62 0.34 19.84
N ASP A 326 3.22 0.22 18.55
CA ASP A 326 2.29 -0.82 18.06
C ASP A 326 0.99 -0.87 18.87
N ARG A 327 0.36 0.31 19.07
CA ARG A 327 -0.86 0.50 19.85
C ARG A 327 -1.94 1.25 19.07
N MET A 328 -1.98 1.02 17.77
CA MET A 328 -2.94 1.70 16.90
C MET A 328 -4.39 1.27 17.16
N GLY A 329 -4.63 0.05 17.61
CA GLY A 329 -5.95 -0.41 18.03
C GLY A 329 -6.52 0.45 19.15
N ASP A 330 -5.79 0.57 20.27
CA ASP A 330 -6.19 1.40 21.42
C ASP A 330 -6.36 2.87 21.01
N TRP A 331 -5.41 3.38 20.23
CA TRP A 331 -5.46 4.76 19.76
C TRP A 331 -6.69 5.04 18.89
N ALA A 332 -7.08 4.13 18.01
CA ALA A 332 -8.25 4.26 17.16
C ALA A 332 -9.56 4.24 17.97
N GLU A 333 -9.64 3.44 19.04
CA GLU A 333 -10.78 3.42 19.95
C GLU A 333 -10.98 4.77 20.65
N ASP A 334 -9.88 5.41 21.05
CA ASP A 334 -9.90 6.72 21.74
C ASP A 334 -10.10 7.92 20.79
N ASN A 335 -9.86 7.74 19.47
CA ASN A 335 -9.86 8.80 18.46
C ASN A 335 -10.81 8.52 17.28
N GLN A 336 -12.00 8.02 17.57
CA GLN A 336 -13.03 7.66 16.56
C GLN A 336 -13.39 8.83 15.63
N ASP A 337 -13.27 10.08 16.10
CA ASP A 337 -13.53 11.29 15.32
C ASP A 337 -12.52 11.54 14.19
N LEU A 338 -11.35 10.88 14.25
CA LEU A 338 -10.29 10.95 13.23
C LEU A 338 -10.38 9.82 12.20
N LEU A 339 -11.15 8.79 12.49
CA LEU A 339 -11.31 7.69 11.55
C LEU A 339 -12.16 8.11 10.35
N THR A 340 -11.76 7.66 9.17
CA THR A 340 -12.54 7.91 7.96
C THR A 340 -13.79 7.03 7.97
N PRO A 341 -14.99 7.62 7.84
CA PRO A 341 -16.24 6.85 7.81
C PRO A 341 -16.31 5.94 6.57
N ASP A 342 -17.15 4.91 6.63
CA ASP A 342 -17.33 3.96 5.54
C ASP A 342 -17.89 4.62 4.26
N VAL A 343 -18.75 5.60 4.44
CA VAL A 343 -19.33 6.40 3.35
C VAL A 343 -18.83 7.83 3.47
N VAL A 344 -18.07 8.29 2.48
CA VAL A 344 -17.53 9.66 2.41
C VAL A 344 -18.36 10.51 1.46
N ARG A 345 -18.43 11.81 1.77
CA ARG A 345 -19.25 12.80 1.05
C ARG A 345 -18.73 13.12 -0.34
#